data_4d05ce1589a68ed8d4afadd2c66f1614
#
_entry.id   4d05ce1589a68ed8d4afadd2c66f1614
#
_cell.length_a   1.000
_cell.length_b   1.000
_cell.length_c   1.000
_cell.angle_alpha   90.00
_cell.angle_beta   90.00
_cell.angle_gamma   90.00
#
_symmetry.space_group_name_H-M   'P 1'
#
loop_
_entity.id
_entity.type
_entity.pdbx_description
1 polymer ?
#
loop_
_entity_poly.entity_id
_entity_poly.type
_entity_poly.pdbx_seq_one_letter_code
_entity_poly.pdbx_strand_id
1 'polypeptide(L)'
;VKHKLIMVTQDWSGLGLAVLAKSQGSDVIVAYEYDKDSPDLEHEELIGDGLLDKIPVAEATRKLLGAGNVWFFDSNALPSLAERLKRADEAIVGTSVLSAKMENDRDYAVGVAESVGLKAPQTVKFTDYDAAIKFLKSNKDKSYVYKPYEGDATSTYVPQEREDLSKANEELREYITSLSEGSPKFILQEVVEGIEVAFDLWLRDGAPVLAFMDLEAKRKMTGDLGENIGCAGSYVRKLRASARGIRETVGKYLNWDGLKDYTGTIDVNVIITKRGPLFLENCFRFGFAAYPAMFHSLARSSIEETLREWIVGKGQMDSWFNSDFAGALTLTSDCTKDGQPLLIPDSIKDKVDLYRAYQEDRHLRLAQGWPEICVVTSPGESIADAGERCLQLAEQVSFPGKGYRVDLAQANLPTLPLSRYRALQFSGYLG
;
A
#
# COMPACT_ATOMS: atom_id res chain seq x y z
N VAL A 1 -1.89 8.23 33.89
CA VAL A 1 -1.37 8.90 32.66
C VAL A 1 -2.16 8.33 31.49
N LYS A 2 -2.80 9.21 30.71
CA LYS A 2 -3.48 8.76 29.48
C LYS A 2 -2.39 8.41 28.46
N HIS A 3 -2.39 7.17 27.96
CA HIS A 3 -1.43 6.74 26.96
C HIS A 3 -1.73 7.44 25.63
N LYS A 4 -0.71 7.60 24.79
CA LYS A 4 -0.82 8.23 23.49
C LYS A 4 -0.64 7.22 22.36
N LEU A 5 -1.29 7.48 21.26
CA LEU A 5 -1.00 6.87 19.97
C LEU A 5 -0.07 7.80 19.20
N ILE A 6 1.13 7.33 18.87
CA ILE A 6 2.14 8.13 18.19
C ILE A 6 2.30 7.59 16.77
N MET A 7 1.82 8.33 15.79
CA MET A 7 2.09 8.05 14.39
C MET A 7 3.50 8.55 14.05
N VAL A 8 4.34 7.69 13.53
CA VAL A 8 5.66 8.04 13.01
C VAL A 8 5.59 8.07 11.50
N THR A 9 5.90 9.21 10.90
CA THR A 9 5.73 9.42 9.47
C THR A 9 6.87 10.19 8.84
N GLN A 10 7.10 9.93 7.55
CA GLN A 10 7.90 10.73 6.65
C GLN A 10 7.09 11.14 5.41
N ASP A 11 6.14 10.30 4.97
CA ASP A 11 5.36 10.45 3.73
C ASP A 11 3.86 10.73 3.96
N TRP A 12 3.42 10.77 5.22
CA TRP A 12 2.03 11.07 5.62
C TRP A 12 0.98 10.04 5.19
N SER A 13 1.38 8.85 4.77
CA SER A 13 0.44 7.81 4.34
C SER A 13 -0.51 7.34 5.45
N GLY A 14 -0.16 7.54 6.73
CA GLY A 14 -0.98 7.22 7.90
C GLY A 14 -1.89 8.34 8.39
N LEU A 15 -1.96 9.50 7.73
CA LEU A 15 -2.72 10.67 8.21
C LEU A 15 -4.17 10.33 8.54
N GLY A 16 -4.88 9.66 7.63
CA GLY A 16 -6.29 9.34 7.81
C GLY A 16 -6.53 8.41 8.99
N LEU A 17 -5.64 7.42 9.20
CA LEU A 17 -5.71 6.54 10.36
C LEU A 17 -5.54 7.31 11.68
N ALA A 18 -4.61 8.26 11.73
CA ALA A 18 -4.39 9.11 12.90
C ALA A 18 -5.59 10.03 13.16
N VAL A 19 -6.19 10.61 12.12
CA VAL A 19 -7.42 11.43 12.21
C VAL A 19 -8.60 10.59 12.69
N LEU A 20 -8.77 9.37 12.16
CA LEU A 20 -9.81 8.45 12.61
C LEU A 20 -9.62 8.11 14.11
N ALA A 21 -8.41 7.73 14.52
CA ALA A 21 -8.11 7.42 15.90
C ALA A 21 -8.45 8.59 16.85
N LYS A 22 -8.09 9.82 16.46
CA LYS A 22 -8.44 11.04 17.22
C LYS A 22 -9.95 11.24 17.31
N SER A 23 -10.69 11.02 16.21
CA SER A 23 -12.16 11.12 16.18
C SER A 23 -12.83 10.08 17.08
N GLN A 24 -12.20 8.94 17.31
CA GLN A 24 -12.61 7.87 18.23
C GLN A 24 -12.22 8.14 19.69
N GLY A 25 -11.58 9.28 19.99
CA GLY A 25 -11.24 9.72 21.34
C GLY A 25 -9.83 9.38 21.82
N SER A 26 -8.98 8.86 20.95
CA SER A 26 -7.56 8.62 21.25
C SER A 26 -6.78 9.94 21.37
N ASP A 27 -5.76 9.96 22.22
CA ASP A 27 -4.80 11.06 22.32
C ASP A 27 -3.67 10.80 21.30
N VAL A 28 -3.76 11.44 20.15
CA VAL A 28 -2.88 11.18 18.99
C VAL A 28 -1.86 12.27 18.81
N ILE A 29 -0.60 11.90 18.61
CA ILE A 29 0.50 12.78 18.21
C ILE A 29 1.13 12.23 16.91
N VAL A 30 1.47 13.15 16.01
CA VAL A 30 2.26 12.84 14.83
C VAL A 30 3.72 13.20 15.09
N ALA A 31 4.59 12.20 15.07
CA ALA A 31 6.04 12.36 15.11
C ALA A 31 6.58 12.32 13.68
N TYR A 32 6.97 13.45 13.14
CA TYR A 32 7.38 13.57 11.74
C TYR A 32 8.89 13.80 11.57
N GLU A 33 9.40 13.33 10.43
CA GLU A 33 10.73 13.70 9.94
C GLU A 33 10.60 13.88 8.42
N TYR A 34 10.71 15.10 7.94
CA TYR A 34 10.61 15.38 6.51
C TYR A 34 11.83 14.88 5.74
N ASP A 35 11.61 14.37 4.56
CA ASP A 35 12.68 14.20 3.57
C ASP A 35 13.07 15.59 3.04
N LYS A 36 14.27 16.04 3.36
CA LYS A 36 14.75 17.37 2.96
C LYS A 36 15.00 17.50 1.46
N ASP A 37 15.11 16.38 0.78
CA ASP A 37 15.32 16.30 -0.65
C ASP A 37 14.00 16.10 -1.40
N SER A 38 12.86 16.04 -0.69
CA SER A 38 11.53 15.95 -1.30
C SER A 38 11.24 17.18 -2.15
N PRO A 39 10.85 17.03 -3.42
CA PRO A 39 10.42 18.15 -4.27
C PRO A 39 9.12 18.79 -3.77
N ASP A 40 8.36 18.09 -2.94
CA ASP A 40 7.06 18.48 -2.43
C ASP A 40 7.08 18.99 -0.98
N LEU A 41 8.27 19.25 -0.43
CA LEU A 41 8.45 19.59 1.00
C LEU A 41 7.54 20.72 1.48
N GLU A 42 7.40 21.80 0.69
CA GLU A 42 6.54 22.96 1.06
C GLU A 42 5.07 22.56 1.23
N HIS A 43 4.61 21.59 0.43
CA HIS A 43 3.25 21.05 0.52
C HIS A 43 3.09 20.07 1.67
N GLU A 44 4.13 19.24 1.91
CA GLU A 44 4.14 18.26 2.99
C GLU A 44 4.10 18.91 4.37
N GLU A 45 4.71 20.09 4.53
CA GLU A 45 4.68 20.84 5.78
C GLU A 45 3.25 21.24 6.21
N LEU A 46 2.34 21.41 5.27
CA LEU A 46 0.93 21.74 5.55
C LEU A 46 0.12 20.52 6.02
N ILE A 47 0.50 19.30 5.59
CA ILE A 47 -0.30 18.11 5.86
C ILE A 47 -0.50 17.90 7.36
N GLY A 48 -1.76 17.68 7.76
CA GLY A 48 -2.15 17.43 9.14
C GLY A 48 -2.25 18.67 10.02
N ASP A 49 -1.85 19.88 9.56
CA ASP A 49 -2.01 21.10 10.32
C ASP A 49 -3.47 21.35 10.69
N GLY A 50 -3.71 21.78 11.92
CA GLY A 50 -5.06 21.98 12.45
C GLY A 50 -5.88 20.70 12.69
N LEU A 51 -5.46 19.56 12.15
CA LEU A 51 -6.08 18.25 12.36
C LEU A 51 -5.47 17.50 13.55
N LEU A 52 -4.16 17.50 13.65
CA LEU A 52 -3.37 16.70 14.61
C LEU A 52 -2.27 17.54 15.24
N ASP A 53 -1.86 17.16 16.45
CA ASP A 53 -0.66 17.70 17.07
C ASP A 53 0.57 17.07 16.42
N LYS A 54 1.46 17.90 15.86
CA LYS A 54 2.67 17.49 15.16
C LYS A 54 3.92 17.90 15.92
N ILE A 55 4.87 16.99 16.10
CA ILE A 55 6.18 17.29 16.69
C ILE A 55 7.29 16.55 15.91
N PRO A 56 8.50 17.13 15.81
CA PRO A 56 9.62 16.40 15.21
C PRO A 56 9.93 15.10 15.94
N VAL A 57 10.35 14.06 15.21
CA VAL A 57 10.75 12.75 15.76
C VAL A 57 11.76 12.90 16.92
N ALA A 58 12.74 13.80 16.79
CA ALA A 58 13.74 14.05 17.83
C ALA A 58 13.11 14.57 19.15
N GLU A 59 12.06 15.36 19.05
CA GLU A 59 11.31 15.84 20.20
C GLU A 59 10.40 14.75 20.77
N ALA A 60 9.70 14.00 19.92
CA ALA A 60 8.85 12.88 20.32
C ALA A 60 9.65 11.85 21.13
N THR A 61 10.79 11.41 20.62
CA THR A 61 11.66 10.46 21.31
C THR A 61 12.18 10.98 22.64
N ARG A 62 12.44 12.27 22.78
CA ARG A 62 12.88 12.86 24.05
C ARG A 62 11.76 12.93 25.10
N LYS A 63 10.52 13.22 24.69
CA LYS A 63 9.40 13.54 25.60
C LYS A 63 8.47 12.38 25.91
N LEU A 64 8.38 11.39 25.01
CA LEU A 64 7.29 10.40 25.01
C LEU A 64 7.75 8.97 25.26
N LEU A 65 9.06 8.71 25.43
CA LEU A 65 9.56 7.39 25.80
C LEU A 65 9.12 6.97 27.19
N GLY A 66 8.91 5.67 27.40
CA GLY A 66 8.62 5.06 28.71
C GLY A 66 7.25 5.36 29.27
N ALA A 67 6.34 5.96 28.50
CA ALA A 67 5.00 6.33 28.97
C ALA A 67 3.92 5.29 28.66
N GLY A 68 4.28 4.10 28.15
CA GLY A 68 3.34 3.06 27.72
C GLY A 68 2.54 3.46 26.47
N ASN A 69 3.10 4.33 25.68
CA ASN A 69 2.52 4.77 24.41
C ASN A 69 2.58 3.66 23.35
N VAL A 70 1.77 3.80 22.30
CA VAL A 70 1.84 2.95 21.11
C VAL A 70 2.45 3.77 19.97
N TRP A 71 3.51 3.26 19.37
CA TRP A 71 4.17 3.86 18.22
C TRP A 71 3.81 3.04 16.98
N PHE A 72 3.17 3.66 15.99
CA PHE A 72 2.94 2.99 14.74
C PHE A 72 3.61 3.75 13.59
N PHE A 73 4.29 3.00 12.73
CA PHE A 73 4.97 3.52 11.56
C PHE A 73 4.06 3.31 10.35
N ASP A 74 3.76 4.37 9.63
CA ASP A 74 2.91 4.33 8.45
C ASP A 74 3.63 3.84 7.20
N SER A 75 4.96 3.92 7.20
CA SER A 75 5.80 3.48 6.09
C SER A 75 7.09 2.81 6.58
N ASN A 76 7.92 2.32 5.65
CA ASN A 76 9.26 1.79 5.94
C ASN A 76 10.37 2.86 6.05
N ALA A 77 10.00 4.13 6.08
CA ALA A 77 10.91 5.20 6.48
C ALA A 77 11.33 5.02 7.96
N LEU A 78 12.42 5.61 8.35
CA LEU A 78 12.90 5.64 9.74
C LEU A 78 13.09 4.27 10.44
N PRO A 79 13.58 3.21 9.76
CA PRO A 79 13.73 1.88 10.37
C PRO A 79 14.70 1.87 11.55
N SER A 80 15.72 2.73 11.52
CA SER A 80 16.67 2.90 12.64
C SER A 80 16.01 3.47 13.90
N LEU A 81 14.98 4.29 13.75
CA LEU A 81 14.18 4.77 14.87
C LEU A 81 13.38 3.62 15.48
N ALA A 82 12.70 2.81 14.67
CA ALA A 82 11.95 1.66 15.13
C ALA A 82 12.83 0.70 15.96
N GLU A 83 14.05 0.42 15.49
CA GLU A 83 15.01 -0.40 16.24
C GLU A 83 15.42 0.22 17.59
N ARG A 84 15.58 1.54 17.66
CA ARG A 84 15.88 2.23 18.92
C ARG A 84 14.72 2.17 19.89
N LEU A 85 13.48 2.38 19.43
CA LEU A 85 12.28 2.30 20.23
C LEU A 85 12.08 0.86 20.75
N LYS A 86 12.30 -0.15 19.92
CA LYS A 86 12.25 -1.55 20.34
C LYS A 86 13.26 -1.87 21.44
N ARG A 87 14.51 -1.38 21.33
CA ARG A 87 15.53 -1.54 22.39
C ARG A 87 15.17 -0.81 23.69
N ALA A 88 14.34 0.21 23.61
CA ALA A 88 13.80 0.94 24.76
C ALA A 88 12.52 0.31 25.34
N ASP A 89 12.14 -0.88 24.88
CA ASP A 89 10.94 -1.62 25.30
C ASP A 89 9.62 -0.86 25.02
N GLU A 90 9.60 -0.06 23.95
CA GLU A 90 8.40 0.63 23.50
C GLU A 90 7.50 -0.31 22.69
N ALA A 91 6.18 -0.10 22.80
CA ALA A 91 5.18 -0.83 22.02
C ALA A 91 5.12 -0.27 20.59
N ILE A 92 5.61 -1.03 19.61
CA ILE A 92 5.69 -0.59 18.22
C ILE A 92 4.97 -1.54 17.26
N VAL A 93 4.38 -0.95 16.20
CA VAL A 93 3.91 -1.64 14.99
C VAL A 93 4.56 -1.00 13.79
N GLY A 94 5.15 -1.80 12.91
CA GLY A 94 5.61 -1.32 11.62
C GLY A 94 7.04 -1.74 11.29
N THR A 95 7.83 -0.82 10.81
CA THR A 95 9.11 -1.05 10.16
C THR A 95 10.20 -1.64 11.05
N SER A 96 11.18 -2.27 10.40
CA SER A 96 12.49 -2.64 10.94
C SER A 96 13.57 -2.42 9.87
N VAL A 97 14.83 -2.44 10.25
CA VAL A 97 15.92 -2.34 9.26
C VAL A 97 15.83 -3.43 8.20
N LEU A 98 15.42 -4.63 8.61
CA LEU A 98 15.32 -5.76 7.70
C LEU A 98 14.08 -5.68 6.81
N SER A 99 12.93 -5.23 7.34
CA SER A 99 11.72 -5.03 6.55
C SER A 99 11.87 -3.91 5.52
N ALA A 100 12.53 -2.81 5.90
CA ALA A 100 12.87 -1.73 4.97
C ALA A 100 13.81 -2.24 3.86
N LYS A 101 14.79 -3.08 4.18
CA LYS A 101 15.66 -3.71 3.17
C LYS A 101 14.88 -4.61 2.23
N MET A 102 13.90 -5.38 2.73
CA MET A 102 13.04 -6.24 1.92
C MET A 102 12.22 -5.46 0.89
N GLU A 103 11.81 -4.24 1.21
CA GLU A 103 11.05 -3.41 0.28
C GLU A 103 11.95 -2.63 -0.69
N ASN A 104 13.08 -2.10 -0.19
CA ASN A 104 13.93 -1.18 -0.96
C ASN A 104 15.04 -1.87 -1.77
N ASP A 105 15.43 -3.11 -1.43
CA ASP A 105 16.45 -3.89 -2.14
C ASP A 105 15.78 -5.08 -2.86
N ARG A 106 15.44 -4.85 -4.12
CA ARG A 106 14.74 -5.83 -4.96
C ARG A 106 15.49 -7.16 -5.08
N ASP A 107 16.81 -7.14 -5.16
CA ASP A 107 17.60 -8.38 -5.27
C ASP A 107 17.55 -9.18 -3.98
N TYR A 108 17.65 -8.48 -2.87
CA TYR A 108 17.50 -9.10 -1.56
C TYR A 108 16.11 -9.71 -1.39
N ALA A 109 15.06 -8.97 -1.76
CA ALA A 109 13.67 -9.45 -1.70
C ALA A 109 13.44 -10.71 -2.54
N VAL A 110 13.92 -10.72 -3.80
CA VAL A 110 13.83 -11.89 -4.69
C VAL A 110 14.61 -13.06 -4.08
N GLY A 111 15.84 -12.84 -3.59
CA GLY A 111 16.65 -13.88 -2.96
C GLY A 111 15.98 -14.52 -1.74
N VAL A 112 15.33 -13.71 -0.90
CA VAL A 112 14.55 -14.21 0.24
C VAL A 112 13.32 -14.97 -0.24
N ALA A 113 12.55 -14.44 -1.20
CA ALA A 113 11.39 -15.14 -1.78
C ALA A 113 11.76 -16.52 -2.31
N GLU A 114 12.84 -16.62 -3.07
CA GLU A 114 13.35 -17.88 -3.61
C GLU A 114 13.82 -18.84 -2.50
N SER A 115 14.48 -18.33 -1.47
CA SER A 115 14.96 -19.12 -0.33
C SER A 115 13.81 -19.79 0.44
N VAL A 116 12.65 -19.14 0.51
CA VAL A 116 11.42 -19.70 1.12
C VAL A 116 10.58 -20.48 0.11
N GLY A 117 11.04 -20.66 -1.12
CA GLY A 117 10.39 -21.46 -2.17
C GLY A 117 9.30 -20.74 -2.94
N LEU A 118 9.34 -19.41 -3.01
CA LEU A 118 8.47 -18.60 -3.86
C LEU A 118 9.30 -18.05 -5.03
N LYS A 119 9.07 -18.59 -6.24
CA LYS A 119 9.82 -18.22 -7.44
C LYS A 119 9.40 -16.84 -7.96
N ALA A 120 10.33 -16.12 -8.56
CA ALA A 120 10.06 -14.86 -9.29
C ALA A 120 9.98 -15.11 -10.82
N PRO A 121 9.32 -14.22 -11.61
CA PRO A 121 9.42 -14.21 -13.05
C PRO A 121 10.86 -13.97 -13.51
N GLN A 122 11.19 -14.44 -14.71
CA GLN A 122 12.53 -14.21 -15.28
C GLN A 122 12.83 -12.72 -15.34
N THR A 123 13.99 -12.34 -14.80
CA THR A 123 14.40 -10.94 -14.68
C THR A 123 15.81 -10.77 -15.25
N VAL A 124 16.03 -9.74 -16.06
CA VAL A 124 17.33 -9.37 -16.62
C VAL A 124 17.68 -7.96 -16.16
N LYS A 125 18.89 -7.80 -15.63
CA LYS A 125 19.41 -6.53 -15.08
C LYS A 125 20.17 -5.76 -16.15
N PHE A 126 19.99 -4.45 -16.17
CA PHE A 126 20.67 -3.54 -17.08
C PHE A 126 21.22 -2.34 -16.34
N THR A 127 22.34 -1.84 -16.85
CA THR A 127 22.97 -0.56 -16.48
C THR A 127 23.19 0.33 -17.72
N ASP A 128 22.59 -0.07 -18.85
CA ASP A 128 22.77 0.56 -20.15
C ASP A 128 21.49 0.38 -20.97
N TYR A 129 20.95 1.48 -21.49
CA TYR A 129 19.72 1.47 -22.29
C TYR A 129 19.89 0.80 -23.64
N ASP A 130 21.04 0.97 -24.32
CA ASP A 130 21.29 0.36 -25.63
C ASP A 130 21.39 -1.15 -25.52
N ALA A 131 21.99 -1.65 -24.43
CA ALA A 131 22.04 -3.08 -24.14
C ALA A 131 20.62 -3.67 -23.95
N ALA A 132 19.75 -2.97 -23.24
CA ALA A 132 18.37 -3.38 -23.05
C ALA A 132 17.57 -3.35 -24.37
N ILE A 133 17.72 -2.31 -25.17
CA ILE A 133 17.08 -2.21 -26.51
C ILE A 133 17.56 -3.35 -27.41
N LYS A 134 18.85 -3.68 -27.40
CA LYS A 134 19.40 -4.82 -28.13
C LYS A 134 18.85 -6.16 -27.65
N PHE A 135 18.71 -6.32 -26.33
CA PHE A 135 18.09 -7.48 -25.71
C PHE A 135 16.63 -7.66 -26.18
N LEU A 136 15.81 -6.62 -26.15
CA LEU A 136 14.41 -6.66 -26.60
C LEU A 136 14.30 -7.01 -28.08
N LYS A 137 15.19 -6.49 -28.93
CA LYS A 137 15.25 -6.85 -30.37
C LYS A 137 15.55 -8.33 -30.59
N SER A 138 16.25 -8.96 -29.67
CA SER A 138 16.65 -10.38 -29.77
C SER A 138 15.66 -11.34 -29.10
N ASN A 139 14.74 -10.84 -28.26
CA ASN A 139 13.77 -11.64 -27.50
C ASN A 139 12.34 -11.24 -27.87
N LYS A 140 11.98 -11.37 -29.13
CA LYS A 140 10.68 -10.94 -29.68
C LYS A 140 9.52 -11.86 -29.33
N ASP A 141 9.81 -13.03 -28.79
CA ASP A 141 8.85 -14.07 -28.38
C ASP A 141 8.34 -13.87 -26.94
N LYS A 142 8.80 -12.83 -26.26
CA LYS A 142 8.43 -12.48 -24.89
C LYS A 142 8.12 -10.99 -24.78
N SER A 143 7.26 -10.63 -23.83
CA SER A 143 7.03 -9.26 -23.41
C SER A 143 7.65 -9.01 -22.04
N TYR A 144 8.06 -7.77 -21.79
CA TYR A 144 8.75 -7.38 -20.56
C TYR A 144 8.13 -6.13 -19.95
N VAL A 145 8.32 -5.99 -18.63
CA VAL A 145 8.02 -4.80 -17.83
C VAL A 145 9.35 -4.15 -17.48
N TYR A 146 9.45 -2.84 -17.65
CA TYR A 146 10.57 -2.05 -17.12
C TYR A 146 10.30 -1.70 -15.65
N LYS A 147 11.30 -1.93 -14.80
CA LYS A 147 11.26 -1.53 -13.39
C LYS A 147 12.60 -0.90 -13.03
N PRO A 148 12.65 0.35 -12.53
CA PRO A 148 13.89 0.92 -12.03
C PRO A 148 14.36 0.16 -10.77
N TYR A 149 15.66 0.24 -10.49
CA TYR A 149 16.22 -0.35 -9.27
C TYR A 149 15.87 0.48 -8.04
N GLU A 150 15.92 1.78 -8.20
CA GLU A 150 15.55 2.79 -7.21
C GLU A 150 14.31 3.53 -7.72
N GLY A 151 13.38 3.81 -6.85
CA GLY A 151 12.12 4.46 -7.21
C GLY A 151 10.90 3.65 -6.78
N ASP A 152 9.77 4.32 -6.75
CA ASP A 152 8.50 3.75 -6.35
C ASP A 152 7.81 2.93 -7.48
N ALA A 153 6.66 2.36 -7.16
CA ALA A 153 5.87 1.56 -8.10
C ALA A 153 5.37 2.39 -9.30
N THR A 154 5.30 3.73 -9.20
CA THR A 154 4.84 4.62 -10.27
C THR A 154 5.84 4.69 -11.41
N SER A 155 7.12 4.45 -11.14
CA SER A 155 8.20 4.40 -12.12
C SER A 155 8.24 3.10 -12.92
N THR A 156 7.35 2.14 -12.63
CA THR A 156 7.22 0.88 -13.39
C THR A 156 6.47 1.13 -14.70
N TYR A 157 7.07 0.76 -15.82
CA TYR A 157 6.42 0.83 -17.12
C TYR A 157 5.97 -0.54 -17.61
N VAL A 158 4.68 -0.67 -17.82
CA VAL A 158 4.04 -1.88 -18.38
C VAL A 158 3.47 -1.53 -19.77
N PRO A 159 3.89 -2.20 -20.85
CA PRO A 159 3.32 -1.96 -22.17
C PRO A 159 1.79 -2.04 -22.17
N GLN A 160 1.15 -1.18 -22.94
CA GLN A 160 -0.31 -1.20 -23.10
C GLN A 160 -0.76 -2.38 -23.98
N GLU A 161 0.01 -2.63 -25.05
CA GLU A 161 -0.21 -3.81 -25.89
C GLU A 161 0.21 -5.08 -25.15
N ARG A 162 -0.67 -6.07 -25.08
CA ARG A 162 -0.42 -7.32 -24.35
C ARG A 162 -0.56 -8.57 -25.23
N GLU A 163 -1.28 -8.47 -26.34
CA GLU A 163 -1.57 -9.59 -27.21
C GLU A 163 -0.49 -9.75 -28.31
N ASP A 164 -0.03 -8.62 -28.87
CA ASP A 164 1.03 -8.57 -29.85
C ASP A 164 2.39 -8.30 -29.20
N LEU A 165 3.15 -9.35 -28.92
CA LEU A 165 4.46 -9.27 -28.27
C LEU A 165 5.46 -8.38 -29.01
N SER A 166 5.35 -8.28 -30.34
CA SER A 166 6.23 -7.42 -31.14
C SER A 166 5.94 -5.95 -30.88
N LYS A 167 4.67 -5.58 -30.86
CA LYS A 167 4.24 -4.20 -30.53
C LYS A 167 4.54 -3.85 -29.08
N ALA A 168 4.28 -4.76 -28.13
CA ALA A 168 4.63 -4.56 -26.73
C ALA A 168 6.12 -4.27 -26.55
N ASN A 169 6.98 -5.02 -27.25
CA ASN A 169 8.43 -4.77 -27.21
C ASN A 169 8.84 -3.50 -27.96
N GLU A 170 8.11 -3.05 -28.96
CA GLU A 170 8.33 -1.79 -29.63
C GLU A 170 7.99 -0.61 -28.73
N GLU A 171 6.81 -0.65 -28.12
CA GLU A 171 6.36 0.32 -27.12
C GLU A 171 7.37 0.46 -25.96
N LEU A 172 7.85 -0.67 -25.42
CA LEU A 172 8.85 -0.66 -24.35
C LEU A 172 10.21 -0.09 -24.80
N ARG A 173 10.62 -0.34 -26.05
CA ARG A 173 11.85 0.26 -26.62
C ARG A 173 11.71 1.78 -26.79
N GLU A 174 10.56 2.26 -27.24
CA GLU A 174 10.28 3.69 -27.35
C GLU A 174 10.33 4.36 -25.96
N TYR A 175 9.69 3.74 -24.97
CA TYR A 175 9.76 4.21 -23.57
C TYR A 175 11.20 4.29 -23.07
N ILE A 176 12.00 3.21 -23.21
CA ILE A 176 13.39 3.19 -22.76
C ILE A 176 14.23 4.25 -23.50
N THR A 177 13.96 4.47 -24.79
CA THR A 177 14.64 5.50 -25.59
C THR A 177 14.30 6.92 -25.09
N SER A 178 13.11 7.13 -24.53
CA SER A 178 12.71 8.43 -23.98
C SER A 178 13.39 8.77 -22.64
N LEU A 179 13.97 7.79 -21.97
CA LEU A 179 14.66 7.94 -20.67
C LEU A 179 16.10 8.44 -20.79
N SER A 180 16.44 9.25 -21.74
CA SER A 180 17.78 9.55 -22.29
C SER A 180 18.82 10.19 -21.35
N GLU A 181 18.58 10.35 -20.04
CA GLU A 181 19.56 10.93 -19.10
C GLU A 181 19.70 10.07 -17.83
N GLY A 182 20.96 9.85 -17.40
CA GLY A 182 21.31 9.21 -16.13
C GLY A 182 22.11 7.92 -16.26
N SER A 183 22.53 7.39 -15.13
CA SER A 183 23.21 6.08 -15.04
C SER A 183 22.17 5.03 -14.62
N PRO A 184 21.48 4.42 -15.59
CA PRO A 184 20.28 3.63 -15.29
C PRO A 184 20.67 2.29 -14.67
N LYS A 185 20.20 2.04 -13.46
CA LYS A 185 20.07 0.68 -12.95
C LYS A 185 18.60 0.29 -13.02
N PHE A 186 18.27 -0.67 -13.84
CA PHE A 186 16.89 -1.15 -14.00
C PHE A 186 16.84 -2.63 -14.37
N ILE A 187 15.66 -3.17 -14.31
CA ILE A 187 15.38 -4.55 -14.72
C ILE A 187 14.34 -4.59 -15.83
N LEU A 188 14.46 -5.58 -16.71
CA LEU A 188 13.39 -6.06 -17.54
C LEU A 188 12.89 -7.39 -16.97
N GLN A 189 11.65 -7.40 -16.51
CA GLN A 189 11.00 -8.58 -15.94
C GLN A 189 9.99 -9.12 -16.95
N GLU A 190 10.06 -10.43 -17.24
CA GLU A 190 9.13 -11.08 -18.15
C GLU A 190 7.68 -10.89 -17.69
N VAL A 191 6.81 -10.47 -18.62
CA VAL A 191 5.36 -10.44 -18.41
C VAL A 191 4.85 -11.88 -18.32
N VAL A 192 4.17 -12.17 -17.23
CA VAL A 192 3.62 -13.51 -16.98
C VAL A 192 2.10 -13.42 -16.98
N GLU A 193 1.47 -14.32 -17.69
CA GLU A 193 0.01 -14.45 -17.68
C GLU A 193 -0.48 -15.09 -16.39
N GLY A 194 -1.43 -14.44 -15.71
CA GLY A 194 -1.98 -14.93 -14.46
C GLY A 194 -2.86 -13.92 -13.76
N ILE A 195 -3.16 -14.19 -12.50
CA ILE A 195 -4.01 -13.37 -11.64
C ILE A 195 -3.12 -12.66 -10.62
N GLU A 196 -2.98 -11.34 -10.74
CA GLU A 196 -2.27 -10.53 -9.75
C GLU A 196 -3.12 -10.37 -8.48
N VAL A 197 -2.51 -10.63 -7.34
CA VAL A 197 -3.14 -10.53 -6.01
C VAL A 197 -2.08 -10.34 -4.95
N ALA A 198 -2.39 -9.58 -3.92
CA ALA A 198 -1.62 -9.51 -2.69
C ALA A 198 -2.24 -10.40 -1.60
N PHE A 199 -1.38 -11.02 -0.80
CA PHE A 199 -1.76 -11.73 0.39
C PHE A 199 -0.99 -11.17 1.57
N ASP A 200 -1.73 -10.72 2.59
CA ASP A 200 -1.20 -10.08 3.78
C ASP A 200 -1.21 -11.00 4.99
N LEU A 201 -0.17 -10.90 5.80
CA LEU A 201 -0.16 -11.37 7.18
C LEU A 201 0.15 -10.22 8.13
N TRP A 202 -0.65 -10.09 9.16
CA TRP A 202 -0.31 -9.28 10.32
C TRP A 202 0.39 -10.16 11.33
N LEU A 203 1.58 -9.74 11.74
CA LEU A 203 2.46 -10.50 12.61
C LEU A 203 2.59 -9.83 13.97
N ARG A 204 2.63 -10.62 15.01
CA ARG A 204 3.02 -10.25 16.37
C ARG A 204 4.19 -11.14 16.76
N ASP A 205 5.35 -10.53 17.02
CA ASP A 205 6.58 -11.27 17.37
C ASP A 205 6.87 -12.43 16.40
N GLY A 206 6.70 -12.17 15.09
CA GLY A 206 6.87 -13.13 14.00
C GLY A 206 5.72 -14.15 13.84
N ALA A 207 4.75 -14.18 14.74
CA ALA A 207 3.60 -15.08 14.64
C ALA A 207 2.41 -14.43 13.94
N PRO A 208 1.74 -15.13 12.98
CA PRO A 208 0.59 -14.57 12.29
C PRO A 208 -0.62 -14.44 13.22
N VAL A 209 -1.25 -13.28 13.26
CA VAL A 209 -2.46 -12.98 14.05
C VAL A 209 -3.67 -12.66 13.20
N LEU A 210 -3.46 -12.22 11.95
CA LEU A 210 -4.50 -11.98 10.95
C LEU A 210 -3.97 -12.27 9.55
N ALA A 211 -4.88 -12.55 8.61
CA ALA A 211 -4.58 -12.72 7.20
C ALA A 211 -5.65 -12.05 6.33
N PHE A 212 -5.20 -11.41 5.26
CA PHE A 212 -6.07 -10.78 4.28
C PHE A 212 -5.66 -11.15 2.85
N MET A 213 -6.56 -10.96 1.94
CA MET A 213 -6.34 -10.85 0.50
C MET A 213 -6.59 -9.40 0.11
N ASP A 214 -5.76 -8.87 -0.77
CA ASP A 214 -5.94 -7.57 -1.38
C ASP A 214 -5.88 -7.65 -2.91
N LEU A 215 -6.79 -6.96 -3.56
CA LEU A 215 -6.91 -6.85 -5.01
C LEU A 215 -6.80 -5.38 -5.41
N GLU A 216 -5.59 -4.92 -5.56
CA GLU A 216 -5.28 -3.55 -5.96
C GLU A 216 -5.55 -3.27 -7.44
N ALA A 217 -5.97 -2.06 -7.76
CA ALA A 217 -5.98 -1.50 -9.10
C ALA A 217 -5.00 -0.32 -9.16
N LYS A 218 -3.95 -0.44 -9.97
CA LYS A 218 -2.84 0.53 -10.01
C LYS A 218 -3.00 1.63 -11.07
N ARG A 219 -3.78 1.40 -12.12
CA ARG A 219 -3.99 2.37 -13.20
C ARG A 219 -4.99 3.45 -12.78
N LYS A 220 -4.66 4.71 -13.04
CA LYS A 220 -5.46 5.89 -12.64
C LYS A 220 -6.82 5.95 -13.33
N MET A 221 -6.92 5.54 -14.59
CA MET A 221 -8.12 5.73 -15.41
C MET A 221 -8.99 4.49 -15.54
N THR A 222 -10.28 4.71 -15.73
CA THR A 222 -11.27 3.68 -16.11
C THR A 222 -10.81 2.92 -17.36
N GLY A 223 -11.13 1.62 -17.44
CA GLY A 223 -10.67 0.76 -18.53
C GLY A 223 -9.25 0.23 -18.34
N ASP A 224 -8.69 0.37 -17.16
CA ASP A 224 -7.30 0.01 -16.83
C ASP A 224 -6.28 0.75 -17.70
N LEU A 225 -6.54 2.03 -17.92
CA LEU A 225 -5.75 2.94 -18.74
C LEU A 225 -5.00 3.97 -17.90
N GLY A 226 -4.13 4.74 -18.57
CA GLY A 226 -3.36 5.83 -17.97
C GLY A 226 -2.13 5.34 -17.20
N GLU A 227 -1.54 6.24 -16.45
CA GLU A 227 -0.36 5.99 -15.61
C GLU A 227 -0.69 5.11 -14.39
N ASN A 228 0.32 4.45 -13.86
CA ASN A 228 0.23 3.85 -12.55
C ASN A 228 0.31 4.96 -11.49
N ILE A 229 -0.55 4.87 -10.50
CA ILE A 229 -0.47 5.65 -9.25
C ILE A 229 -0.24 4.68 -8.08
N GLY A 230 -0.09 5.17 -6.88
CA GLY A 230 0.12 4.30 -5.71
C GLY A 230 -0.91 3.19 -5.63
N CYS A 231 -2.20 3.55 -5.61
CA CYS A 231 -3.32 2.62 -5.76
C CYS A 231 -4.60 3.40 -6.12
N ALA A 232 -5.23 3.10 -7.25
CA ALA A 232 -6.49 3.73 -7.65
C ALA A 232 -7.71 3.17 -6.90
N GLY A 233 -7.55 2.03 -6.26
CA GLY A 233 -8.53 1.40 -5.40
C GLY A 233 -8.18 -0.04 -5.10
N SER A 234 -8.71 -0.55 -4.00
CA SER A 234 -8.43 -1.87 -3.48
C SER A 234 -9.69 -2.55 -2.96
N TYR A 235 -9.71 -3.88 -3.02
CA TYR A 235 -10.73 -4.70 -2.38
C TYR A 235 -10.08 -5.73 -1.48
N VAL A 236 -10.32 -5.58 -0.19
CA VAL A 236 -9.77 -6.48 0.83
C VAL A 236 -10.81 -7.46 1.35
N ARG A 237 -10.33 -8.63 1.75
CA ARG A 237 -11.12 -9.61 2.49
C ARG A 237 -10.27 -10.32 3.50
N LYS A 238 -10.78 -10.46 4.73
CA LYS A 238 -10.15 -11.30 5.75
C LYS A 238 -10.18 -12.77 5.30
N LEU A 239 -9.06 -13.46 5.40
CA LEU A 239 -8.91 -14.87 5.11
C LEU A 239 -8.52 -15.66 6.38
N ARG A 240 -8.66 -16.97 6.31
CA ARG A 240 -8.02 -17.86 7.29
C ARG A 240 -6.54 -17.99 6.95
N ALA A 241 -5.67 -18.04 7.95
CA ALA A 241 -4.24 -18.28 7.73
C ALA A 241 -3.98 -19.64 7.03
N SER A 242 -4.92 -20.59 7.10
CA SER A 242 -4.89 -21.88 6.39
C SER A 242 -5.33 -21.80 4.93
N ALA A 243 -5.82 -20.67 4.43
CA ALA A 243 -6.22 -20.52 3.03
C ALA A 243 -5.03 -20.84 2.09
N ARG A 244 -5.32 -21.46 0.95
CA ARG A 244 -4.27 -21.89 0.01
C ARG A 244 -3.42 -20.70 -0.45
N GLY A 245 -4.06 -19.54 -0.76
CA GLY A 245 -3.34 -18.33 -1.16
C GLY A 245 -2.32 -17.90 -0.11
N ILE A 246 -2.71 -17.87 1.16
CA ILE A 246 -1.80 -17.53 2.26
C ILE A 246 -0.66 -18.55 2.35
N ARG A 247 -0.95 -19.84 2.42
CA ARG A 247 0.06 -20.91 2.61
C ARG A 247 1.08 -20.99 1.48
N GLU A 248 0.64 -20.80 0.24
CA GLU A 248 1.50 -20.93 -0.95
C GLU A 248 2.28 -19.66 -1.27
N THR A 249 1.99 -18.52 -0.60
CA THR A 249 2.61 -17.22 -0.82
C THR A 249 3.22 -16.66 0.46
N VAL A 250 2.59 -15.65 1.07
CA VAL A 250 3.09 -14.94 2.26
C VAL A 250 3.37 -15.87 3.45
N GLY A 251 2.61 -16.94 3.61
CA GLY A 251 2.82 -17.94 4.67
C GLY A 251 4.17 -18.65 4.60
N LYS A 252 4.82 -18.69 3.43
CA LYS A 252 6.16 -19.27 3.30
C LYS A 252 7.22 -18.46 4.04
N TYR A 253 7.02 -17.14 4.14
CA TYR A 253 7.93 -16.26 4.86
C TYR A 253 7.98 -16.52 6.37
N LEU A 254 6.99 -17.22 6.95
CA LEU A 254 7.02 -17.63 8.37
C LEU A 254 8.20 -18.56 8.70
N ASN A 255 8.86 -19.13 7.67
CA ASN A 255 10.07 -19.91 7.82
C ASN A 255 11.36 -19.09 7.65
N TRP A 256 11.25 -17.78 7.43
CA TRP A 256 12.39 -16.89 7.29
C TRP A 256 12.72 -16.23 8.63
N ASP A 257 13.96 -16.38 9.09
CA ASP A 257 14.41 -15.86 10.39
C ASP A 257 14.27 -14.34 10.52
N GLY A 258 14.21 -13.63 9.39
CA GLY A 258 14.03 -12.17 9.36
C GLY A 258 12.69 -11.67 9.91
N LEU A 259 11.70 -12.54 10.05
CA LEU A 259 10.42 -12.20 10.70
C LEU A 259 10.43 -12.44 12.21
N LYS A 260 11.46 -13.07 12.74
CA LYS A 260 11.56 -13.29 14.18
C LYS A 260 11.49 -11.95 14.93
N ASP A 261 10.61 -11.90 15.93
CA ASP A 261 10.38 -10.70 16.75
C ASP A 261 9.84 -9.49 15.94
N TYR A 262 9.32 -9.68 14.72
CA TYR A 262 8.70 -8.60 13.94
C TYR A 262 7.21 -8.48 14.28
N THR A 263 6.78 -7.27 14.65
CA THR A 263 5.37 -6.91 14.83
C THR A 263 5.01 -5.84 13.80
N GLY A 264 4.22 -6.23 12.82
CA GLY A 264 3.85 -5.40 11.68
C GLY A 264 3.16 -6.22 10.61
N THR A 265 2.92 -5.63 9.45
CA THR A 265 2.34 -6.30 8.29
C THR A 265 3.42 -6.76 7.33
N ILE A 266 3.18 -7.86 6.66
CA ILE A 266 3.87 -8.28 5.44
C ILE A 266 2.82 -8.53 4.36
N ASP A 267 2.92 -7.81 3.29
CA ASP A 267 2.13 -7.98 2.07
C ASP A 267 3.03 -8.58 0.98
N VAL A 268 2.57 -9.63 0.33
CA VAL A 268 3.30 -10.28 -0.76
C VAL A 268 2.45 -10.29 -2.03
N ASN A 269 2.84 -9.46 -2.96
CA ASN A 269 2.25 -9.37 -4.29
C ASN A 269 2.75 -10.51 -5.16
N VAL A 270 1.82 -11.26 -5.74
CA VAL A 270 2.11 -12.42 -6.60
C VAL A 270 1.24 -12.42 -7.85
N ILE A 271 1.72 -13.11 -8.89
CA ILE A 271 0.88 -13.56 -10.01
C ILE A 271 0.60 -15.04 -9.83
N ILE A 272 -0.67 -15.40 -9.70
CA ILE A 272 -1.12 -16.79 -9.67
C ILE A 272 -1.21 -17.30 -11.10
N THR A 273 -0.29 -18.17 -11.50
CA THR A 273 -0.22 -18.80 -12.80
C THR A 273 -0.78 -20.22 -12.77
N LYS A 274 -0.91 -20.85 -13.95
CA LYS A 274 -1.23 -22.30 -14.06
C LYS A 274 -0.19 -23.20 -13.37
N ARG A 275 1.03 -22.70 -13.12
CA ARG A 275 2.15 -23.43 -12.47
C ARG A 275 2.33 -23.08 -11.00
N GLY A 276 1.46 -22.23 -10.45
CA GLY A 276 1.53 -21.73 -9.07
C GLY A 276 1.88 -20.25 -9.00
N PRO A 277 2.04 -19.71 -7.77
CA PRO A 277 2.34 -18.30 -7.55
C PRO A 277 3.77 -17.94 -7.94
N LEU A 278 3.92 -16.77 -8.55
CA LEU A 278 5.21 -16.13 -8.83
C LEU A 278 5.28 -14.81 -8.08
N PHE A 279 6.36 -14.58 -7.38
CA PHE A 279 6.65 -13.38 -6.61
C PHE A 279 6.84 -12.16 -7.50
N LEU A 280 6.21 -11.05 -7.14
CA LEU A 280 6.42 -9.76 -7.81
C LEU A 280 7.18 -8.78 -6.92
N GLU A 281 6.66 -8.55 -5.73
CA GLU A 281 7.20 -7.63 -4.74
C GLU A 281 6.62 -7.96 -3.36
N ASN A 282 7.20 -7.39 -2.32
CA ASN A 282 6.63 -7.38 -0.98
C ASN A 282 6.70 -5.98 -0.39
N CYS A 283 5.73 -5.68 0.46
CA CYS A 283 5.66 -4.48 1.27
C CYS A 283 5.60 -4.87 2.74
N PHE A 284 6.37 -4.18 3.58
CA PHE A 284 6.40 -4.37 5.02
C PHE A 284 5.80 -3.16 5.74
N ARG A 285 4.80 -2.56 5.15
CA ARG A 285 4.06 -1.41 5.63
C ARG A 285 2.59 -1.60 5.33
N PHE A 286 1.78 -0.75 5.86
CA PHE A 286 0.37 -0.71 5.50
C PHE A 286 0.18 -0.43 4.01
N GLY A 287 -0.60 -1.26 3.33
CA GLY A 287 -0.96 -1.07 1.92
C GLY A 287 -1.79 0.19 1.74
N PHE A 288 -1.44 1.04 0.77
CA PHE A 288 -1.93 2.41 0.62
C PHE A 288 -3.47 2.55 0.68
N ALA A 289 -4.24 1.87 -0.17
CA ALA A 289 -5.69 1.88 -0.10
C ALA A 289 -6.28 0.70 0.69
N ALA A 290 -5.50 -0.36 0.93
CA ALA A 290 -5.97 -1.57 1.59
C ALA A 290 -6.21 -1.35 3.09
N TYR A 291 -5.27 -0.71 3.80
CA TYR A 291 -5.42 -0.53 5.23
C TYR A 291 -6.57 0.42 5.61
N PRO A 292 -6.88 1.51 4.87
CA PRO A 292 -8.11 2.26 5.10
C PRO A 292 -9.35 1.36 5.05
N ALA A 293 -9.45 0.49 4.05
CA ALA A 293 -10.56 -0.47 3.96
C ALA A 293 -10.59 -1.40 5.18
N MET A 294 -9.45 -1.89 5.66
CA MET A 294 -9.37 -2.74 6.84
C MET A 294 -9.83 -2.01 8.11
N PHE A 295 -9.27 -0.84 8.38
CA PHE A 295 -9.53 -0.13 9.63
C PHE A 295 -10.86 0.63 9.66
N HIS A 296 -11.24 1.35 8.60
CA HIS A 296 -12.50 2.10 8.57
C HIS A 296 -13.73 1.20 8.37
N SER A 297 -13.56 0.08 7.66
CA SER A 297 -14.71 -0.73 7.24
C SER A 297 -14.80 -2.10 7.89
N LEU A 298 -13.69 -2.77 8.18
CA LEU A 298 -13.70 -4.13 8.72
C LEU A 298 -13.40 -4.20 10.22
N ALA A 299 -12.62 -3.25 10.78
CA ALA A 299 -12.32 -3.23 12.21
C ALA A 299 -13.59 -3.02 13.05
N ARG A 300 -13.69 -3.74 14.18
CA ARG A 300 -14.85 -3.69 15.10
C ARG A 300 -14.60 -2.84 16.33
N SER A 301 -13.38 -2.44 16.56
CA SER A 301 -12.95 -1.65 17.70
C SER A 301 -12.23 -0.39 17.24
N SER A 302 -11.97 0.53 18.17
CA SER A 302 -11.19 1.73 17.86
C SER A 302 -9.78 1.36 17.34
N ILE A 303 -9.16 2.30 16.63
CA ILE A 303 -7.80 2.12 16.13
C ILE A 303 -6.82 1.83 17.27
N GLU A 304 -6.89 2.60 18.35
CA GLU A 304 -6.00 2.43 19.50
C GLU A 304 -6.15 1.05 20.14
N GLU A 305 -7.38 0.59 20.38
CA GLU A 305 -7.65 -0.73 20.94
C GLU A 305 -7.14 -1.83 20.01
N THR A 306 -7.37 -1.71 18.71
CA THR A 306 -6.91 -2.67 17.70
C THR A 306 -5.39 -2.75 17.67
N LEU A 307 -4.68 -1.61 17.65
CA LEU A 307 -3.21 -1.59 17.66
C LEU A 307 -2.63 -2.13 18.97
N ARG A 308 -3.25 -1.80 20.13
CA ARG A 308 -2.81 -2.36 21.42
C ARG A 308 -2.99 -3.88 21.48
N GLU A 309 -4.15 -4.40 21.06
CA GLU A 309 -4.36 -5.85 20.98
C GLU A 309 -3.36 -6.51 20.02
N TRP A 310 -3.06 -5.84 18.92
CA TRP A 310 -2.06 -6.35 17.98
C TRP A 310 -0.68 -6.51 18.63
N ILE A 311 -0.23 -5.53 19.41
CA ILE A 311 1.13 -5.55 19.99
C ILE A 311 1.22 -6.46 21.22
N VAL A 312 0.28 -6.31 22.17
CA VAL A 312 0.39 -6.94 23.50
C VAL A 312 -0.61 -8.06 23.76
N GLY A 313 -1.55 -8.29 22.86
CA GLY A 313 -2.53 -9.36 22.97
C GLY A 313 -1.88 -10.76 22.93
N LYS A 314 -2.62 -11.79 23.34
CA LYS A 314 -2.09 -13.16 23.44
C LYS A 314 -2.73 -14.13 22.44
N GLY A 315 -3.72 -13.68 21.69
CA GLY A 315 -4.53 -14.54 20.80
C GLY A 315 -4.51 -14.10 19.36
N GLN A 316 -5.27 -14.81 18.56
CA GLN A 316 -5.61 -14.41 17.19
C GLN A 316 -6.55 -13.21 17.21
N MET A 317 -6.44 -12.36 16.20
CA MET A 317 -7.26 -11.14 16.09
C MET A 317 -8.49 -11.33 15.19
N ASP A 318 -8.88 -12.55 14.88
CA ASP A 318 -9.99 -12.84 13.95
C ASP A 318 -11.31 -12.17 14.34
N SER A 319 -11.60 -12.09 15.65
CA SER A 319 -12.81 -11.46 16.18
C SER A 319 -12.80 -9.94 16.12
N TRP A 320 -11.64 -9.33 15.90
CA TRP A 320 -11.46 -7.88 15.84
C TRP A 320 -11.85 -7.30 14.48
N PHE A 321 -12.02 -8.15 13.47
CA PHE A 321 -12.36 -7.75 12.11
C PHE A 321 -13.53 -8.54 11.56
N ASN A 322 -14.41 -7.89 10.82
CA ASN A 322 -15.43 -8.56 10.02
C ASN A 322 -14.80 -9.42 8.92
N SER A 323 -15.51 -10.43 8.45
CA SER A 323 -15.07 -11.29 7.35
C SER A 323 -15.64 -10.86 5.99
N ASP A 324 -16.40 -9.78 5.95
CA ASP A 324 -16.97 -9.22 4.74
C ASP A 324 -15.90 -8.63 3.83
N PHE A 325 -16.28 -8.25 2.64
CA PHE A 325 -15.43 -7.43 1.79
C PHE A 325 -15.40 -5.99 2.28
N ALA A 326 -14.29 -5.31 2.06
CA ALA A 326 -14.25 -3.88 2.07
C ALA A 326 -13.65 -3.37 0.77
N GLY A 327 -14.25 -2.32 0.22
CA GLY A 327 -13.73 -1.57 -0.91
C GLY A 327 -13.06 -0.29 -0.44
N ALA A 328 -12.06 0.12 -1.18
CA ALA A 328 -11.41 1.42 -1.09
C ALA A 328 -11.32 2.02 -2.48
N LEU A 329 -11.67 3.28 -2.62
CA LEU A 329 -11.60 4.03 -3.87
C LEU A 329 -10.82 5.32 -3.64
N THR A 330 -9.70 5.46 -4.33
CA THR A 330 -8.84 6.64 -4.24
C THR A 330 -9.43 7.79 -5.06
N LEU A 331 -9.54 8.95 -4.44
CA LEU A 331 -9.93 10.18 -5.08
C LEU A 331 -8.68 11.02 -5.35
N THR A 332 -8.48 11.37 -6.61
CA THR A 332 -7.32 12.12 -7.09
C THR A 332 -7.70 13.54 -7.46
N SER A 333 -6.73 14.45 -7.50
CA SER A 333 -6.88 15.81 -8.00
C SER A 333 -5.81 16.14 -9.02
N ASP A 334 -6.21 16.79 -10.10
CA ASP A 334 -5.29 17.42 -11.06
C ASP A 334 -5.04 18.91 -10.71
N CYS A 335 -5.56 19.39 -9.58
CA CYS A 335 -5.35 20.76 -9.11
C CYS A 335 -3.94 20.90 -8.51
N THR A 336 -3.20 21.93 -8.90
CA THR A 336 -1.81 22.18 -8.50
C THR A 336 -1.64 23.30 -7.47
N LYS A 337 -2.70 23.64 -6.71
CA LYS A 337 -2.67 24.75 -5.74
C LYS A 337 -3.11 24.29 -4.36
N ASP A 338 -2.28 24.59 -3.35
CA ASP A 338 -2.67 24.47 -1.96
C ASP A 338 -3.87 25.35 -1.61
N GLY A 339 -4.50 25.02 -0.48
CA GLY A 339 -5.59 25.81 0.08
C GLY A 339 -6.93 25.64 -0.61
N GLN A 340 -7.03 24.81 -1.63
CA GLN A 340 -8.33 24.51 -2.24
C GLN A 340 -9.25 23.80 -1.27
N PRO A 341 -10.59 24.07 -1.32
CA PRO A 341 -11.52 23.46 -0.38
C PRO A 341 -11.63 21.94 -0.62
N LEU A 342 -11.62 21.19 0.48
CA LEU A 342 -11.99 19.78 0.51
C LEU A 342 -13.28 19.66 1.33
N LEU A 343 -14.38 19.33 0.67
CA LEU A 343 -15.71 19.25 1.27
C LEU A 343 -16.11 17.78 1.49
N ILE A 344 -16.25 17.38 2.76
CA ILE A 344 -16.68 16.06 3.17
C ILE A 344 -17.86 16.21 4.12
N PRO A 345 -19.05 15.68 3.78
CA PRO A 345 -20.20 15.71 4.70
C PRO A 345 -19.90 15.00 6.02
N ASP A 346 -20.40 15.55 7.11
CA ASP A 346 -20.20 14.96 8.46
C ASP A 346 -20.67 13.51 8.56
N SER A 347 -21.71 13.14 7.79
CA SER A 347 -22.29 11.79 7.77
C SER A 347 -21.37 10.71 7.20
N ILE A 348 -20.27 11.08 6.53
CA ILE A 348 -19.34 10.13 5.90
C ILE A 348 -17.88 10.33 6.32
N LYS A 349 -17.60 11.24 7.24
CA LYS A 349 -16.21 11.55 7.65
C LYS A 349 -15.44 10.33 8.16
N ASP A 350 -16.12 9.43 8.83
CA ASP A 350 -15.58 8.17 9.34
C ASP A 350 -15.27 7.13 8.25
N LYS A 351 -15.69 7.40 7.01
CA LYS A 351 -15.47 6.56 5.83
C LYS A 351 -14.48 7.14 4.83
N VAL A 352 -13.85 8.26 5.19
CA VAL A 352 -12.88 8.96 4.36
C VAL A 352 -11.54 8.99 5.07
N ASP A 353 -10.56 8.33 4.48
CA ASP A 353 -9.17 8.38 4.90
C ASP A 353 -8.46 9.51 4.15
N LEU A 354 -7.83 10.43 4.90
CA LEU A 354 -7.19 11.62 4.35
C LEU A 354 -5.71 11.36 4.10
N TYR A 355 -5.19 11.81 2.95
CA TYR A 355 -3.76 11.79 2.70
C TYR A 355 -3.14 13.18 2.61
N ARG A 356 -3.74 14.04 1.81
CA ARG A 356 -3.18 15.35 1.50
C ARG A 356 -4.13 16.46 1.90
N ALA A 357 -4.31 16.59 3.22
CA ALA A 357 -5.24 17.56 3.78
C ALA A 357 -4.70 18.22 5.05
N TYR A 358 -5.14 19.43 5.27
CA TYR A 358 -4.96 20.20 6.51
C TYR A 358 -6.24 20.95 6.84
N GLN A 359 -6.31 21.55 8.03
CA GLN A 359 -7.47 22.32 8.47
C GLN A 359 -7.08 23.74 8.77
N GLU A 360 -7.76 24.68 8.14
CA GLU A 360 -7.64 26.12 8.37
C GLU A 360 -9.03 26.70 8.66
N ASP A 361 -9.17 27.48 9.73
CA ASP A 361 -10.45 28.08 10.15
C ASP A 361 -11.64 27.09 10.19
N ARG A 362 -11.40 25.85 10.63
CA ARG A 362 -12.35 24.72 10.66
C ARG A 362 -12.74 24.16 9.28
N HIS A 363 -12.11 24.60 8.22
CA HIS A 363 -12.33 24.10 6.87
C HIS A 363 -11.18 23.18 6.43
N LEU A 364 -11.52 22.04 5.86
CA LEU A 364 -10.53 21.18 5.24
C LEU A 364 -10.01 21.81 3.94
N ARG A 365 -8.70 21.73 3.74
CA ARG A 365 -7.96 22.24 2.60
C ARG A 365 -7.08 21.15 1.99
N LEU A 366 -6.85 21.24 0.70
CA LEU A 366 -5.90 20.39 0.00
C LEU A 366 -4.48 20.89 0.24
N ALA A 367 -3.56 19.97 0.57
CA ALA A 367 -2.12 20.11 0.42
C ALA A 367 -1.70 19.38 -0.87
N GLN A 368 -1.02 20.07 -1.76
CA GLN A 368 -0.63 19.55 -3.08
C GLN A 368 0.66 18.69 -3.03
N GLY A 369 1.12 18.25 -4.17
CA GLY A 369 2.29 17.41 -4.38
C GLY A 369 1.92 16.15 -5.15
N TRP A 370 1.24 15.19 -4.52
CA TRP A 370 0.80 13.94 -5.18
C TRP A 370 -0.66 14.03 -5.62
N PRO A 371 -1.08 13.28 -6.64
CA PRO A 371 -2.45 13.34 -7.11
C PRO A 371 -3.48 12.75 -6.14
N GLU A 372 -3.08 11.83 -5.26
CA GLU A 372 -3.98 11.15 -4.32
C GLU A 372 -4.31 12.08 -3.14
N ILE A 373 -5.59 12.37 -2.96
CA ILE A 373 -6.09 13.29 -1.93
C ILE A 373 -6.66 12.55 -0.73
N CYS A 374 -7.53 11.59 -0.98
CA CYS A 374 -8.17 10.79 0.05
C CYS A 374 -8.68 9.47 -0.52
N VAL A 375 -9.00 8.54 0.37
CA VAL A 375 -9.64 7.28 0.02
C VAL A 375 -11.01 7.22 0.69
N VAL A 376 -12.05 6.87 -0.08
CA VAL A 376 -13.34 6.52 0.50
C VAL A 376 -13.44 5.01 0.64
N THR A 377 -14.00 4.54 1.77
CA THR A 377 -14.07 3.10 2.08
C THR A 377 -15.49 2.68 2.46
N SER A 378 -15.86 1.47 2.11
CA SER A 378 -17.13 0.87 2.54
C SER A 378 -17.02 -0.65 2.67
N PRO A 379 -17.63 -1.24 3.71
CA PRO A 379 -17.85 -2.68 3.74
C PRO A 379 -18.94 -3.08 2.74
N GLY A 380 -18.94 -4.35 2.33
CA GLY A 380 -19.96 -4.93 1.47
C GLY A 380 -20.01 -6.45 1.55
N GLU A 381 -21.14 -7.03 1.19
CA GLU A 381 -21.31 -8.50 1.12
C GLU A 381 -20.54 -9.12 -0.07
N SER A 382 -20.15 -8.29 -1.02
CA SER A 382 -19.38 -8.64 -2.20
C SER A 382 -18.51 -7.48 -2.67
N ILE A 383 -17.55 -7.75 -3.57
CA ILE A 383 -16.76 -6.70 -4.25
C ILE A 383 -17.68 -5.71 -4.98
N ALA A 384 -18.71 -6.20 -5.65
CA ALA A 384 -19.65 -5.35 -6.38
C ALA A 384 -20.39 -4.41 -5.43
N ASP A 385 -20.94 -4.93 -4.31
CA ASP A 385 -21.65 -4.14 -3.29
C ASP A 385 -20.73 -3.11 -2.62
N ALA A 386 -19.54 -3.52 -2.18
CA ALA A 386 -18.55 -2.61 -1.60
C ALA A 386 -18.15 -1.49 -2.57
N GLY A 387 -17.93 -1.84 -3.84
CA GLY A 387 -17.55 -0.88 -4.87
C GLY A 387 -18.65 0.11 -5.23
N GLU A 388 -19.91 -0.34 -5.32
CA GLU A 388 -21.04 0.55 -5.56
C GLU A 388 -21.22 1.56 -4.42
N ARG A 389 -21.08 1.10 -3.18
CA ARG A 389 -21.11 1.99 -2.00
C ARG A 389 -19.93 2.98 -1.99
N CYS A 390 -18.73 2.56 -2.39
CA CYS A 390 -17.58 3.48 -2.53
C CYS A 390 -17.84 4.55 -3.58
N LEU A 391 -18.46 4.21 -4.72
CA LEU A 391 -18.85 5.20 -5.73
C LEU A 391 -19.85 6.23 -5.17
N GLN A 392 -20.87 5.78 -4.43
CA GLN A 392 -21.84 6.67 -3.78
C GLN A 392 -21.17 7.59 -2.74
N LEU A 393 -20.15 7.14 -2.03
CA LEU A 393 -19.35 7.98 -1.12
C LEU A 393 -18.48 8.97 -1.88
N ALA A 394 -17.84 8.52 -2.96
CA ALA A 394 -17.00 9.38 -3.80
C ALA A 394 -17.78 10.56 -4.40
N GLU A 395 -19.04 10.35 -4.78
CA GLU A 395 -19.90 11.41 -5.29
C GLU A 395 -20.16 12.52 -4.26
N GLN A 396 -20.20 12.18 -2.97
CA GLN A 396 -20.47 13.12 -1.88
C GLN A 396 -19.25 13.96 -1.49
N VAL A 397 -18.03 13.50 -1.76
CA VAL A 397 -16.80 14.27 -1.53
C VAL A 397 -16.59 15.25 -2.67
N SER A 398 -16.25 16.50 -2.36
CA SER A 398 -16.08 17.53 -3.40
C SER A 398 -14.80 18.33 -3.20
N PHE A 399 -14.02 18.46 -4.27
CA PHE A 399 -12.84 19.32 -4.38
C PHE A 399 -12.50 19.59 -5.86
N PRO A 400 -11.74 20.65 -6.16
CA PRO A 400 -11.35 20.97 -7.53
C PRO A 400 -10.51 19.89 -8.19
N GLY A 401 -10.78 19.60 -9.46
CA GLY A 401 -10.02 18.60 -10.23
C GLY A 401 -10.22 17.16 -9.80
N LYS A 402 -11.31 16.86 -9.04
CA LYS A 402 -11.59 15.51 -8.55
C LYS A 402 -11.72 14.50 -9.68
N GLY A 403 -10.95 13.43 -9.58
CA GLY A 403 -11.03 12.23 -10.42
C GLY A 403 -11.06 10.95 -9.62
N TYR A 404 -11.65 9.90 -10.17
CA TYR A 404 -11.63 8.53 -9.62
C TYR A 404 -12.10 7.50 -10.66
N ARG A 405 -11.77 6.25 -10.44
CA ARG A 405 -12.21 5.13 -11.30
C ARG A 405 -13.66 4.73 -10.98
N VAL A 406 -14.42 4.40 -12.03
CA VAL A 406 -15.83 3.98 -11.90
C VAL A 406 -16.06 2.50 -12.21
N ASP A 407 -15.02 1.77 -12.62
CA ASP A 407 -15.13 0.40 -13.14
C ASP A 407 -14.61 -0.69 -12.18
N LEU A 408 -14.05 -0.33 -11.04
CA LEU A 408 -13.33 -1.29 -10.17
C LEU A 408 -14.20 -2.46 -9.67
N ALA A 409 -15.50 -2.23 -9.50
CA ALA A 409 -16.46 -3.26 -9.09
C ALA A 409 -17.11 -4.03 -10.28
N GLN A 410 -16.67 -3.74 -11.50
CA GLN A 410 -17.17 -4.41 -12.71
C GLN A 410 -16.32 -5.67 -13.03
N ALA A 411 -16.82 -6.48 -13.95
CA ALA A 411 -16.15 -7.71 -14.38
C ALA A 411 -16.02 -7.79 -15.92
N ASN A 412 -15.97 -6.63 -16.57
CA ASN A 412 -15.86 -6.53 -18.03
C ASN A 412 -14.41 -6.61 -18.56
N LEU A 413 -13.42 -6.52 -17.68
CA LEU A 413 -12.01 -6.72 -17.99
C LEU A 413 -11.38 -7.76 -17.04
N PRO A 414 -10.47 -8.63 -17.52
CA PRO A 414 -9.79 -9.63 -16.68
C PRO A 414 -8.96 -9.03 -15.56
N THR A 415 -8.44 -7.82 -15.76
CA THR A 415 -7.56 -7.11 -14.82
C THR A 415 -8.32 -6.47 -13.65
N LEU A 416 -9.63 -6.33 -13.74
CA LEU A 416 -10.43 -5.72 -12.68
C LEU A 416 -10.57 -6.63 -11.45
N PRO A 417 -10.66 -6.05 -10.23
CA PRO A 417 -10.69 -6.80 -8.97
C PRO A 417 -11.75 -7.89 -8.91
N LEU A 418 -12.98 -7.62 -9.36
CA LEU A 418 -14.05 -8.61 -9.35
C LEU A 418 -13.76 -9.81 -10.27
N SER A 419 -13.19 -9.57 -11.44
CA SER A 419 -12.79 -10.65 -12.36
C SER A 419 -11.68 -11.50 -11.75
N ARG A 420 -10.65 -10.87 -11.19
CA ARG A 420 -9.55 -11.54 -10.49
C ARG A 420 -10.04 -12.35 -9.30
N TYR A 421 -10.94 -11.78 -8.49
CA TYR A 421 -11.55 -12.48 -7.37
C TYR A 421 -12.24 -13.78 -7.80
N ARG A 422 -13.10 -13.71 -8.84
CA ARG A 422 -13.80 -14.89 -9.38
C ARG A 422 -12.83 -15.98 -9.86
N ALA A 423 -11.75 -15.58 -10.51
CA ALA A 423 -10.73 -16.49 -10.98
C ALA A 423 -9.96 -17.15 -9.81
N LEU A 424 -9.61 -16.39 -8.75
CA LEU A 424 -9.01 -16.92 -7.52
C LEU A 424 -9.92 -17.87 -6.79
N GLN A 425 -11.22 -17.56 -6.71
CA GLN A 425 -12.22 -18.43 -6.11
C GLN A 425 -12.36 -19.75 -6.88
N PHE A 426 -12.45 -19.67 -8.21
CA PHE A 426 -12.53 -20.84 -9.08
C PHE A 426 -11.29 -21.73 -8.99
N SER A 427 -10.11 -21.14 -8.86
CA SER A 427 -8.84 -21.86 -8.71
C SER A 427 -8.55 -22.35 -7.27
N GLY A 428 -9.45 -22.11 -6.32
CA GLY A 428 -9.37 -22.59 -4.95
C GLY A 428 -8.32 -21.92 -4.07
N TYR A 429 -7.88 -20.70 -4.41
CA TYR A 429 -6.88 -19.98 -3.60
C TYR A 429 -7.47 -19.31 -2.35
N LEU A 430 -8.77 -19.13 -2.27
CA LEU A 430 -9.47 -18.39 -1.21
C LEU A 430 -10.08 -19.30 -0.12
N GLY A 431 -9.93 -20.59 -0.25
CA GLY A 431 -10.48 -21.60 0.67
C GLY A 431 -9.43 -22.33 1.49
#